data_0f8c99974113d637684860166c6942e7
#
_entry.id   0f8c99974113d637684860166c6942e7
#
_cell.length_a   1.000
_cell.length_b   1.000
_cell.length_c   1.000
_cell.angle_alpha   90.00
_cell.angle_beta   90.00
_cell.angle_gamma   90.00
#
_symmetry.space_group_name_H-M   'P 1'
#
loop_
_entity.id
_entity.type
_entity.pdbx_description
1 polymer ?
#
loop_
_entity_poly.entity_id
_entity_poly.type
_entity_poly.pdbx_seq_one_letter_code
_entity_poly.pdbx_strand_id
1 'polypeptide(L)'
;MRGREIEMAKVIVLIKIMPVDESVDVDNLLSKIKIGLPENIELLSVRTEPFVFGLKVINALFRMPDEEGYPNKLEEYLRGFPEVGEFEVSSISRVSS
;
A
#
# COMPACT_ATOMS: atom_id res chain seq x y z
N MET A 1 27.48 13.83 11.06
CA MET A 1 26.96 13.64 10.62
C MET A 1 26.19 13.61 10.11
N ARG A 2 26.09 13.52 10.14
CA ARG A 2 25.40 13.38 9.72
C ARG A 2 24.51 13.10 9.17
N GLY A 3 24.34 13.20 9.15
CA GLY A 3 23.54 12.86 8.67
C GLY A 3 23.00 12.72 8.06
N ARG A 4 22.99 12.63 7.93
CA ARG A 4 22.61 12.48 7.14
C ARG A 4 22.06 12.02 6.43
N GLU A 5 22.19 12.02 6.47
CA GLU A 5 21.83 11.68 5.81
C GLU A 5 21.05 11.27 5.43
N ILE A 6 21.50 11.42 5.85
CA ILE A 6 20.72 10.91 5.54
C ILE A 6 19.52 10.98 4.87
N GLU A 7 19.44 11.60 4.10
CA GLU A 7 18.35 11.56 3.45
C GLU A 7 18.25 10.51 2.57
N MET A 8 17.54 9.52 2.97
CA MET A 8 17.32 8.44 2.18
C MET A 8 16.31 8.75 1.17
N ALA A 9 16.53 8.36 -0.06
CA ALA A 9 15.52 8.43 -1.09
C ALA A 9 14.34 7.59 -0.67
N LYS A 10 13.17 8.01 -1.12
CA LYS A 10 11.94 7.27 -0.87
C LYS A 10 11.35 6.83 -2.19
N VAL A 11 10.55 5.78 -2.14
CA VAL A 11 9.75 5.39 -3.30
C VAL A 11 8.29 5.51 -2.93
N ILE A 12 7.50 5.89 -3.91
CA ILE A 12 6.05 5.94 -3.79
C ILE A 12 5.51 4.84 -4.67
N VAL A 13 4.71 3.98 -4.08
CA VAL A 13 4.21 2.78 -4.74
C VAL A 13 2.70 2.86 -4.78
N LEU A 14 2.14 2.78 -5.97
CA LEU A 14 0.70 2.74 -6.14
C LEU A 14 0.29 1.29 -6.29
N ILE A 15 -0.55 0.82 -5.38
CA ILE A 15 -1.01 -0.56 -5.41
C ILE A 15 -2.51 -0.59 -5.59
N LYS A 16 -2.94 -1.39 -6.55
CA LYS A 16 -4.35 -1.63 -6.77
C LYS A 16 -4.72 -2.87 -5.97
N ILE A 17 -5.65 -2.72 -5.05
CA ILE A 17 -6.07 -3.80 -4.17
C ILE A 17 -7.50 -4.16 -4.52
N MET A 18 -7.75 -5.45 -4.75
CA MET A 18 -9.09 -5.93 -5.05
C MET A 18 -9.59 -6.77 -3.90
N PRO A 19 -10.71 -6.37 -3.29
CA PRO A 19 -11.29 -7.18 -2.21
C PRO A 19 -11.68 -8.55 -2.72
N VAL A 20 -11.76 -9.49 -1.79
CA VAL A 20 -12.05 -10.88 -2.13
C VAL A 20 -13.48 -11.03 -2.67
N ASP A 21 -14.41 -10.21 -2.21
CA ASP A 21 -15.77 -10.19 -2.75
C ASP A 21 -16.46 -8.89 -2.34
N GLU A 22 -17.71 -8.74 -2.79
CA GLU A 22 -18.42 -7.48 -2.58
C GLU A 22 -18.87 -7.25 -1.15
N SER A 23 -18.80 -8.26 -0.30
CA SER A 23 -19.23 -8.10 1.08
C SER A 23 -18.15 -7.47 1.96
N VAL A 24 -16.94 -7.28 1.46
CA VAL A 24 -15.86 -6.71 2.24
C VAL A 24 -16.16 -5.25 2.56
N ASP A 25 -16.04 -4.92 3.85
CA ASP A 25 -16.16 -3.53 4.29
C ASP A 25 -14.83 -2.84 4.01
N VAL A 26 -14.79 -2.08 2.92
CA VAL A 26 -13.57 -1.46 2.44
C VAL A 26 -13.00 -0.49 3.46
N ASP A 27 -13.86 0.31 4.10
CA ASP A 27 -13.39 1.29 5.07
C ASP A 27 -12.74 0.60 6.26
N ASN A 28 -13.34 -0.49 6.71
CA ASN A 28 -12.77 -1.25 7.82
C ASN A 28 -11.43 -1.89 7.43
N LEU A 29 -11.36 -2.43 6.23
CA LEU A 29 -10.11 -3.01 5.74
C LEU A 29 -9.01 -1.96 5.67
N LEU A 30 -9.32 -0.78 5.15
CA LEU A 30 -8.33 0.28 5.04
C LEU A 30 -7.85 0.75 6.41
N SER A 31 -8.75 0.82 7.38
CA SER A 31 -8.36 1.17 8.74
C SER A 31 -7.38 0.16 9.31
N LYS A 32 -7.65 -1.12 9.10
CA LYS A 32 -6.77 -2.17 9.59
C LYS A 32 -5.40 -2.11 8.91
N ILE A 33 -5.40 -1.87 7.61
CA ILE A 33 -4.14 -1.77 6.87
C ILE A 33 -3.31 -0.61 7.41
N LYS A 34 -3.95 0.54 7.62
CA LYS A 34 -3.25 1.72 8.06
C LYS A 34 -2.66 1.53 9.46
N ILE A 35 -3.42 0.94 10.36
CA ILE A 35 -3.00 0.81 11.75
C ILE A 35 -1.81 -0.13 11.90
N GLY A 36 -1.78 -1.21 11.15
CA GLY A 36 -0.74 -2.22 11.32
C GLY A 36 0.41 -2.17 10.35
N LEU A 37 0.55 -1.06 9.59
CA LEU A 37 1.62 -0.98 8.59
C LEU A 37 2.99 -1.23 9.20
N PRO A 38 3.87 -1.93 8.48
CA PRO A 38 5.24 -2.10 8.95
C PRO A 38 5.93 -0.76 9.16
N GLU A 39 6.92 -0.77 10.03
CA GLU A 39 7.67 0.43 10.33
C GLU A 39 8.26 1.03 9.06
N ASN A 40 8.24 2.35 8.97
CA ASN A 40 8.80 3.12 7.86
C ASN A 40 7.99 3.06 6.57
N ILE A 41 6.85 2.39 6.56
CA ILE A 41 5.94 2.40 5.43
C ILE A 41 4.73 3.23 5.80
N GLU A 42 4.38 4.18 4.93
CA GLU A 42 3.27 5.09 5.17
C GLU A 42 2.22 4.93 4.11
N LEU A 43 0.96 5.07 4.50
CA LEU A 43 -0.14 5.13 3.55
C LEU A 43 -0.46 6.61 3.32
N LEU A 44 -0.18 7.09 2.12
CA LEU A 44 -0.32 8.51 1.80
C LEU A 44 -1.74 8.88 1.42
N SER A 45 -2.36 8.08 0.59
CA SER A 45 -3.72 8.36 0.15
C SER A 45 -4.37 7.10 -0.37
N VAL A 46 -5.68 7.14 -0.44
CA VAL A 46 -6.49 6.02 -0.89
C VAL A 46 -7.61 6.55 -1.75
N ARG A 47 -7.88 5.88 -2.85
CA ARG A 47 -9.03 6.18 -3.66
C ARG A 47 -9.73 4.86 -3.97
N THR A 48 -11.04 4.83 -3.82
CA THR A 48 -11.81 3.65 -4.19
C THR A 48 -12.62 3.95 -5.42
N GLU A 49 -12.75 2.95 -6.29
CA GLU A 49 -13.50 3.08 -7.53
C GLU A 49 -14.41 1.88 -7.68
N PRO A 50 -15.60 2.08 -8.27
CA PRO A 50 -16.45 0.93 -8.55
C PRO A 50 -15.83 0.05 -9.61
N PHE A 51 -16.08 -1.24 -9.50
CA PHE A 51 -15.59 -2.22 -10.45
C PHE A 51 -16.77 -3.12 -10.79
N VAL A 52 -16.54 -4.10 -11.66
CA VAL A 52 -17.64 -4.96 -12.12
C VAL A 52 -18.22 -5.77 -10.95
N PHE A 53 -19.46 -6.18 -11.08
CA PHE A 53 -20.14 -7.08 -10.13
C PHE A 53 -20.19 -6.54 -8.70
N GLY A 54 -20.29 -5.23 -8.57
CA GLY A 54 -20.44 -4.65 -7.24
C GLY A 54 -19.18 -4.56 -6.43
N LEU A 55 -18.06 -4.99 -6.99
CA LEU A 55 -16.77 -4.88 -6.30
C LEU A 55 -16.28 -3.45 -6.35
N LYS A 56 -15.37 -3.13 -5.43
CA LYS A 56 -14.68 -1.85 -5.43
C LYS A 56 -13.19 -2.12 -5.50
N VAL A 57 -12.51 -1.33 -6.31
CA VAL A 57 -11.06 -1.41 -6.39
C VAL A 57 -10.47 -0.30 -5.54
N ILE A 58 -9.47 -0.63 -4.74
CA ILE A 58 -8.80 0.33 -3.89
C ILE A 58 -7.47 0.68 -4.52
N ASN A 59 -7.25 1.96 -4.78
CA ASN A 59 -5.96 2.44 -5.24
C ASN A 59 -5.28 3.10 -4.06
N ALA A 60 -4.26 2.46 -3.53
CA ALA A 60 -3.59 2.91 -2.31
C ALA A 60 -2.17 3.35 -2.65
N LEU A 61 -1.81 4.53 -2.18
CA LEU A 61 -0.50 5.10 -2.43
C LEU A 61 0.32 5.01 -1.16
N PHE A 62 1.44 4.30 -1.23
CA PHE A 62 2.32 4.09 -0.09
C PHE A 62 3.66 4.76 -0.33
N ARG A 63 4.31 5.14 0.75
CA ARG A 63 5.66 5.67 0.69
C ARG A 63 6.55 4.85 1.61
N MET A 64 7.74 4.54 1.15
CA MET A 64 8.66 3.71 1.92
C MET A 64 10.09 4.04 1.52
N PRO A 65 11.08 3.67 2.34
CA PRO A 65 12.47 3.89 1.94
C PRO A 65 12.81 3.15 0.66
N ASP A 66 13.68 3.77 -0.14
CA ASP A 66 14.16 3.15 -1.38
C ASP A 66 15.27 2.17 -1.02
N GLU A 67 14.89 1.07 -0.40
CA GLU A 67 15.81 0.05 0.05
C GLU A 67 15.26 -1.29 -0.30
N GLU A 68 16.15 -2.21 -0.56
CA GLU A 68 15.78 -3.56 -0.88
C GLU A 68 14.96 -4.17 0.25
N GLY A 69 13.92 -4.88 -0.10
CA GLY A 69 13.10 -5.59 0.86
C GLY A 69 11.83 -4.87 1.28
N TYR A 70 11.77 -3.54 1.15
CA TYR A 70 10.57 -2.82 1.59
C TYR A 70 9.34 -3.12 0.75
N PRO A 71 9.44 -3.13 -0.60
CA PRO A 71 8.25 -3.49 -1.36
C PRO A 71 7.76 -4.90 -1.04
N ASN A 72 8.68 -5.82 -0.81
CA ASN A 72 8.31 -7.19 -0.47
C ASN A 72 7.63 -7.26 0.89
N LYS A 73 8.10 -6.46 1.86
CA LYS A 73 7.45 -6.40 3.16
C LYS A 73 6.01 -5.95 3.05
N LEU A 74 5.76 -4.94 2.21
CA LEU A 74 4.41 -4.45 2.01
C LEU A 74 3.53 -5.51 1.37
N GLU A 75 4.07 -6.21 0.36
CA GLU A 75 3.29 -7.24 -0.30
C GLU A 75 2.94 -8.37 0.65
N GLU A 76 3.89 -8.81 1.46
CA GLU A 76 3.61 -9.86 2.44
C GLU A 76 2.59 -9.40 3.46
N TYR A 77 2.68 -8.14 3.86
CA TYR A 77 1.72 -7.60 4.80
C TYR A 77 0.30 -7.64 4.22
N LEU A 78 0.16 -7.24 2.96
CA LEU A 78 -1.16 -7.25 2.32
C LEU A 78 -1.69 -8.66 2.15
N ARG A 79 -0.83 -9.62 1.88
CA ARG A 79 -1.26 -11.01 1.75
C ARG A 79 -1.83 -11.58 3.04
N GLY A 80 -1.50 -10.96 4.17
CA GLY A 80 -2.01 -11.43 5.45
C GLY A 80 -3.46 -11.09 5.72
N PHE A 81 -4.08 -10.27 4.86
CA PHE A 81 -5.49 -9.89 5.07
C PHE A 81 -6.39 -10.79 4.25
N PRO A 82 -7.26 -11.58 4.89
CA PRO A 82 -8.16 -12.45 4.13
C PRO A 82 -9.13 -11.68 3.25
N GLU A 83 -9.39 -10.41 3.59
CA GLU A 83 -10.28 -9.57 2.80
C GLU A 83 -9.65 -9.15 1.48
N VAL A 84 -8.33 -9.22 1.36
CA VAL A 84 -7.63 -8.86 0.12
C VAL A 84 -7.63 -10.07 -0.80
N GLY A 85 -8.33 -9.96 -1.93
CA GLY A 85 -8.36 -11.06 -2.89
C GLY A 85 -7.11 -11.07 -3.75
N GLU A 86 -6.80 -9.92 -4.34
CA GLU A 86 -5.62 -9.76 -5.17
C GLU A 86 -5.10 -8.34 -5.00
N PHE A 87 -3.84 -8.16 -5.31
CA PHE A 87 -3.31 -6.81 -5.44
C PHE A 87 -2.22 -6.83 -6.49
N GLU A 88 -1.98 -5.66 -7.08
CA GLU A 88 -0.87 -5.54 -8.01
C GLU A 88 -0.27 -4.16 -7.90
N VAL A 89 1.02 -4.09 -8.14
CA VAL A 89 1.72 -2.81 -8.14
C VAL A 89 1.47 -2.15 -9.48
N SER A 90 0.79 -0.98 -9.44
CA SER A 90 0.48 -0.24 -10.65
C SER A 90 1.63 0.63 -11.10
N SER A 91 2.33 1.25 -10.14
CA SER A 91 3.48 2.07 -10.50
C SER A 91 4.40 2.23 -9.29
N ILE A 92 5.65 2.49 -9.57
CA ILE A 92 6.64 2.81 -8.56
C ILE A 92 7.37 4.03 -9.04
N SER A 93 7.41 5.06 -8.18
CA SER A 93 8.13 6.30 -8.50
C SER A 93 9.13 6.58 -7.41
N ARG A 94 10.33 6.96 -7.81
CA ARG A 94 11.36 7.29 -6.84
C ARG A 94 11.31 8.77 -6.57
N VAL A 95 11.38 9.13 -5.30
CA VAL A 95 11.32 10.52 -4.87
C VAL A 95 12.57 10.80 -4.06
N SER A 96 13.26 11.86 -4.41
CA SER A 96 14.39 12.32 -3.63
C SER A 96 13.91 13.43 -2.74
N SER A 97 14.34 13.43 -1.53
CA SER A 97 13.96 14.52 -0.65
C SER A 97 15.16 15.27 -0.13
#